data_4070d28ceaf1ec3ed5803d3bd5a8ea5a
#
_entry.id   4070d28ceaf1ec3ed5803d3bd5a8ea5a
#
_cell.length_a   1.000
_cell.length_b   1.000
_cell.length_c   1.000
_cell.angle_alpha   90.00
_cell.angle_beta   90.00
_cell.angle_gamma   90.00
#
_symmetry.space_group_name_H-M   'P 1'
#
loop_
_entity.id
_entity.type
_entity.pdbx_description
1 polymer ?
#
loop_
_entity_poly.entity_id
_entity_poly.type
_entity_poly.pdbx_seq_one_letter_code
_entity_poly.pdbx_strand_id
1 'polypeptide(L)'
;MVATRLQRLQKYMAGNGLAAVAVNAGPSLTYLTGLHFHLMERPVVMVFTLDQEPIIILPELEVAKLDHLAFPAKVYAYRESPGLWSKTFGDALAELNLTHGKVGVEPGRLRLLEYNYLRAAGGDMDFTDGSGVFTALRSIKDAQEIALLRRAVEIAETALEATLPMVRIGVSETEIAGELFLQLIR
;
A
#
# COMPACT_ATOMS: atom_id res chain seq x y z
N MET A 1 -15.60 -4.22 -5.48
CA MET A 1 -14.58 -4.45 -4.43
C MET A 1 -13.86 -3.16 -4.06
N VAL A 2 -13.08 -2.53 -4.94
CA VAL A 2 -12.28 -1.32 -4.61
C VAL A 2 -13.15 -0.15 -4.15
N ALA A 3 -14.24 0.19 -4.86
CA ALA A 3 -15.16 1.27 -4.45
C ALA A 3 -15.68 1.08 -3.02
N THR A 4 -16.03 -0.15 -2.64
CA THR A 4 -16.47 -0.47 -1.27
C THR A 4 -15.36 -0.28 -0.24
N ARG A 5 -14.09 -0.59 -0.60
CA ARG A 5 -12.93 -0.37 0.28
C ARG A 5 -12.66 1.11 0.51
N LEU A 6 -12.78 1.95 -0.54
CA LEU A 6 -12.64 3.40 -0.42
C LEU A 6 -13.74 4.01 0.45
N GLN A 7 -14.99 3.59 0.28
CA GLN A 7 -16.10 4.04 1.14
C GLN A 7 -15.87 3.64 2.61
N ARG A 8 -15.39 2.42 2.87
CA ARG A 8 -15.03 1.98 4.23
C ARG A 8 -13.87 2.80 4.80
N LEU A 9 -12.85 3.08 3.97
CA LEU A 9 -11.73 3.95 4.36
C LEU A 9 -12.24 5.32 4.81
N GLN A 10 -13.03 5.98 3.97
CA GLN A 10 -13.62 7.31 4.27
C GLN A 10 -14.44 7.29 5.57
N LYS A 11 -15.25 6.24 5.76
CA LYS A 11 -16.03 6.06 7.00
C LYS A 11 -15.13 5.97 8.23
N TYR A 12 -14.05 5.18 8.16
CA TYR A 12 -13.12 5.04 9.29
C TYR A 12 -12.30 6.30 9.51
N MET A 13 -11.90 7.01 8.44
CA MET A 13 -11.24 8.30 8.55
C MET A 13 -12.12 9.31 9.29
N ALA A 14 -13.37 9.47 8.85
CA ALA A 14 -14.33 10.39 9.48
C ALA A 14 -14.57 10.03 10.95
N GLY A 15 -14.74 8.74 11.28
CA GLY A 15 -14.93 8.26 12.66
C GLY A 15 -13.72 8.49 13.57
N ASN A 16 -12.52 8.69 13.01
CA ASN A 16 -11.29 8.98 13.76
C ASN A 16 -10.86 10.46 13.65
N GLY A 17 -11.68 11.32 13.04
CA GLY A 17 -11.37 12.74 12.87
C GLY A 17 -10.16 13.02 11.98
N LEU A 18 -9.89 12.14 11.02
CA LEU A 18 -8.83 12.31 10.03
C LEU A 18 -9.36 13.00 8.79
N ALA A 19 -8.71 14.09 8.37
CA ALA A 19 -9.00 14.77 7.12
C ALA A 19 -8.45 14.01 5.90
N ALA A 20 -7.32 13.33 6.11
CA ALA A 20 -6.68 12.51 5.08
C ALA A 20 -5.94 11.32 5.69
N VAL A 21 -5.55 10.38 4.86
CA VAL A 21 -4.53 9.38 5.17
C VAL A 21 -3.48 9.35 4.07
N ALA A 22 -2.20 9.23 4.45
CA ALA A 22 -1.10 9.07 3.52
C ALA A 22 -0.53 7.66 3.65
N VAL A 23 -0.48 6.93 2.54
CA VAL A 23 -0.10 5.52 2.47
C VAL A 23 1.07 5.36 1.51
N ASN A 24 2.16 4.79 1.98
CA ASN A 24 3.30 4.46 1.12
C ASN A 24 3.19 3.05 0.51
N ALA A 25 4.16 2.70 -0.35
CA ALA A 25 4.24 1.36 -0.93
C ALA A 25 4.18 0.28 0.17
N GLY A 26 3.22 -0.63 0.05
CA GLY A 26 3.02 -1.68 1.03
C GLY A 26 1.61 -2.29 1.00
N PRO A 27 1.31 -3.19 1.96
CA PRO A 27 0.06 -3.94 1.95
C PRO A 27 -1.21 -3.09 1.98
N SER A 28 -1.21 -1.94 2.66
CA SER A 28 -2.39 -1.06 2.72
C SER A 28 -2.63 -0.35 1.39
N LEU A 29 -1.58 0.10 0.71
CA LEU A 29 -1.70 0.65 -0.64
C LEU A 29 -2.20 -0.41 -1.62
N THR A 30 -1.60 -1.60 -1.61
CA THR A 30 -2.05 -2.72 -2.45
C THR A 30 -3.52 -3.09 -2.16
N TYR A 31 -3.92 -3.13 -0.90
CA TYR A 31 -5.31 -3.42 -0.52
C TYR A 31 -6.30 -2.41 -1.11
N LEU A 32 -5.96 -1.13 -1.08
CA LEU A 32 -6.83 -0.05 -1.55
C LEU A 32 -6.85 0.06 -3.07
N THR A 33 -5.74 -0.21 -3.76
CA THR A 33 -5.56 0.07 -5.18
C THR A 33 -5.51 -1.16 -6.07
N GLY A 34 -5.10 -2.31 -5.53
CA GLY A 34 -4.70 -3.49 -6.30
C GLY A 34 -3.28 -3.40 -6.89
N LEU A 35 -2.61 -2.26 -6.75
CA LEU A 35 -1.29 -2.03 -7.33
C LEU A 35 -0.18 -2.48 -6.39
N HIS A 36 0.87 -3.06 -6.98
CA HIS A 36 2.06 -3.49 -6.26
C HIS A 36 3.24 -2.57 -6.57
N PHE A 37 3.72 -1.90 -5.52
CA PHE A 37 4.94 -1.11 -5.57
C PHE A 37 5.94 -1.70 -4.57
N HIS A 38 7.21 -1.78 -4.99
CA HIS A 38 8.29 -2.15 -4.08
C HIS A 38 8.70 -0.95 -3.24
N LEU A 39 8.95 -1.20 -1.95
CA LEU A 39 9.47 -0.18 -1.04
C LEU A 39 10.99 -0.05 -1.27
N MET A 40 11.36 0.72 -2.28
CA MET A 40 12.74 0.97 -2.70
C MET A 40 13.18 2.39 -2.30
N GLU A 41 14.32 2.87 -2.81
CA GLU A 41 14.87 4.21 -2.54
C GLU A 41 13.97 5.35 -3.02
N ARG A 42 13.11 5.10 -4.01
CA ARG A 42 12.18 6.08 -4.57
C ARG A 42 10.83 6.03 -3.83
N PRO A 43 10.38 7.14 -3.22
CA PRO A 43 9.12 7.15 -2.50
C PRO A 43 7.88 7.02 -3.41
N VAL A 44 6.96 6.14 -3.05
CA VAL A 44 5.61 6.09 -3.61
C VAL A 44 4.64 6.35 -2.48
N VAL A 45 3.84 7.41 -2.60
CA VAL A 45 2.85 7.80 -1.59
C VAL A 45 1.53 8.10 -2.26
N MET A 46 0.45 7.55 -1.72
CA MET A 46 -0.90 7.92 -2.12
C MET A 46 -1.62 8.57 -0.94
N VAL A 47 -2.30 9.68 -1.20
CA VAL A 47 -3.07 10.41 -0.19
C VAL A 47 -4.54 10.31 -0.55
N PHE A 48 -5.33 9.83 0.40
CA PHE A 48 -6.79 9.74 0.32
C PHE A 48 -7.40 10.78 1.24
N THR A 49 -8.42 11.47 0.76
CA THR A 49 -9.21 12.44 1.51
C THR A 49 -10.65 11.96 1.67
N LEU A 50 -11.47 12.70 2.40
CA LEU A 50 -12.88 12.35 2.61
C LEU A 50 -13.74 12.61 1.36
N ASP A 51 -13.44 13.64 0.60
CA ASP A 51 -14.32 14.21 -0.43
C ASP A 51 -13.64 14.54 -1.77
N GLN A 52 -12.31 14.44 -1.85
CA GLN A 52 -11.57 14.73 -3.07
C GLN A 52 -11.03 13.46 -3.73
N GLU A 53 -10.70 13.61 -5.01
CA GLU A 53 -9.98 12.59 -5.75
C GLU A 53 -8.61 12.32 -5.10
N PRO A 54 -8.26 11.04 -4.85
CA PRO A 54 -6.95 10.71 -4.30
C PRO A 54 -5.81 11.22 -5.18
N ILE A 55 -4.69 11.57 -4.57
CA ILE A 55 -3.47 11.88 -5.30
C ILE A 55 -2.43 10.77 -5.08
N ILE A 56 -1.65 10.49 -6.12
CA ILE A 56 -0.51 9.59 -6.03
C ILE A 56 0.77 10.30 -6.47
N ILE A 57 1.80 10.17 -5.64
CA ILE A 57 3.15 10.71 -5.86
C ILE A 57 4.07 9.52 -6.08
N LEU A 58 4.70 9.43 -7.26
CA LEU A 58 5.49 8.28 -7.65
C LEU A 58 6.57 8.65 -8.68
N PRO A 59 7.61 7.80 -8.89
CA PRO A 59 8.56 8.01 -9.98
C PRO A 59 7.92 7.80 -11.35
N GLU A 60 8.34 8.56 -12.37
CA GLU A 60 7.83 8.45 -13.77
C GLU A 60 7.84 7.01 -14.29
N LEU A 61 8.85 6.22 -13.94
CA LEU A 61 8.98 4.83 -14.39
C LEU A 61 7.86 3.89 -13.88
N GLU A 62 7.15 4.28 -12.83
CA GLU A 62 6.06 3.49 -12.24
C GLU A 62 4.66 3.92 -12.73
N VAL A 63 4.57 5.01 -13.52
CA VAL A 63 3.29 5.59 -13.97
C VAL A 63 2.45 4.57 -14.76
N ALA A 64 3.07 3.75 -15.59
CA ALA A 64 2.37 2.74 -16.40
C ALA A 64 1.56 1.73 -15.53
N LYS A 65 1.93 1.52 -14.27
CA LYS A 65 1.14 0.68 -13.36
C LYS A 65 -0.24 1.24 -13.07
N LEU A 66 -0.43 2.55 -13.20
CA LEU A 66 -1.69 3.24 -12.94
C LEU A 66 -2.79 2.90 -13.95
N ASP A 67 -2.45 2.35 -15.13
CA ASP A 67 -3.41 1.86 -16.11
C ASP A 67 -4.32 0.76 -15.53
N HIS A 68 -3.88 0.10 -14.46
CA HIS A 68 -4.65 -0.91 -13.73
C HIS A 68 -5.39 -0.36 -12.49
N LEU A 69 -5.32 0.94 -12.24
CA LEU A 69 -6.03 1.55 -11.11
C LEU A 69 -7.54 1.59 -11.38
N ALA A 70 -8.33 1.04 -10.46
CA ALA A 70 -9.78 0.87 -10.64
C ALA A 70 -10.62 2.14 -10.33
N PHE A 71 -9.97 3.26 -10.04
CA PHE A 71 -10.61 4.56 -9.75
C PHE A 71 -9.70 5.70 -10.20
N PRO A 72 -10.25 6.89 -10.46
CA PRO A 72 -9.44 8.03 -10.86
C PRO A 72 -8.53 8.49 -9.71
N ALA A 73 -7.34 8.97 -10.04
CA ALA A 73 -6.41 9.60 -9.12
C ALA A 73 -5.60 10.67 -9.84
N LYS A 74 -5.31 11.79 -9.18
CA LYS A 74 -4.39 12.80 -9.69
C LYS A 74 -2.95 12.30 -9.53
N VAL A 75 -2.17 12.38 -10.61
CA VAL A 75 -0.83 11.79 -10.70
C VAL A 75 0.22 12.89 -10.63
N TYR A 76 1.13 12.77 -9.65
CA TYR A 76 2.29 13.62 -9.49
C TYR A 76 3.56 12.79 -9.66
N ALA A 77 4.01 12.72 -10.90
CA ALA A 77 5.19 11.95 -11.27
C ALA A 77 6.47 12.78 -11.12
N TYR A 78 7.53 12.18 -10.60
CA TYR A 78 8.83 12.81 -10.46
C TYR A 78 9.92 12.01 -11.19
N ARG A 79 10.97 12.73 -11.60
CA ARG A 79 12.14 12.17 -12.28
C ARG A 79 13.23 11.75 -11.27
N GLU A 80 14.32 11.17 -11.80
CA GLU A 80 15.42 10.57 -11.01
C GLU A 80 16.13 11.54 -10.06
N SER A 81 16.07 12.86 -10.29
CA SER A 81 16.78 13.83 -9.46
C SER A 81 16.10 14.02 -8.08
N PRO A 82 16.71 13.57 -6.97
CA PRO A 82 16.11 13.72 -5.63
C PRO A 82 15.83 15.17 -5.23
N GLY A 83 16.58 16.13 -5.77
CA GLY A 83 16.35 17.57 -5.52
C GLY A 83 14.99 18.08 -6.02
N LEU A 84 14.34 17.38 -6.95
CA LEU A 84 13.03 17.75 -7.49
C LEU A 84 11.88 17.09 -6.73
N TRP A 85 12.15 16.07 -5.91
CA TRP A 85 11.08 15.32 -5.23
C TRP A 85 10.31 16.20 -4.23
N SER A 86 11.02 17.05 -3.47
CA SER A 86 10.36 18.00 -2.55
C SER A 86 9.35 18.89 -3.26
N LYS A 87 9.68 19.37 -4.47
CA LYS A 87 8.74 20.19 -5.26
C LYS A 87 7.51 19.40 -5.64
N THR A 88 7.68 18.16 -6.13
CA THR A 88 6.56 17.31 -6.53
C THR A 88 5.63 17.00 -5.35
N PHE A 89 6.18 16.71 -4.17
CA PHE A 89 5.40 16.56 -2.94
C PHE A 89 4.67 17.85 -2.56
N GLY A 90 5.33 19.01 -2.69
CA GLY A 90 4.72 20.33 -2.45
C GLY A 90 3.55 20.59 -3.37
N ASP A 91 3.74 20.43 -4.68
CA ASP A 91 2.70 20.63 -5.69
C ASP A 91 1.51 19.69 -5.44
N ALA A 92 1.77 18.42 -5.11
CA ALA A 92 0.75 17.42 -4.83
C ALA A 92 -0.10 17.76 -3.59
N LEU A 93 0.53 18.12 -2.48
CA LEU A 93 -0.21 18.42 -1.24
C LEU A 93 -0.93 19.78 -1.31
N ALA A 94 -0.38 20.75 -2.06
CA ALA A 94 -1.07 22.03 -2.31
C ALA A 94 -2.40 21.84 -3.04
N GLU A 95 -2.48 20.86 -3.96
CA GLU A 95 -3.72 20.54 -4.69
C GLU A 95 -4.85 20.06 -3.78
N LEU A 96 -4.52 19.42 -2.64
CA LEU A 96 -5.54 18.95 -1.70
C LEU A 96 -6.22 20.07 -0.92
N ASN A 97 -5.68 21.31 -0.94
CA ASN A 97 -6.19 22.44 -0.15
C ASN A 97 -6.42 22.11 1.33
N LEU A 98 -5.72 21.12 1.86
CA LEU A 98 -5.75 20.74 3.28
C LEU A 98 -4.82 21.69 4.03
N THR A 99 -5.35 22.85 4.44
CA THR A 99 -4.56 23.83 5.20
C THR A 99 -4.40 23.44 6.66
N HIS A 100 -5.29 22.62 7.18
CA HIS A 100 -5.29 22.12 8.57
C HIS A 100 -5.92 20.75 8.61
N GLY A 101 -5.64 20.02 9.68
CA GLY A 101 -6.29 18.75 9.95
C GLY A 101 -5.31 17.60 10.19
N LYS A 102 -5.86 16.50 10.70
CA LYS A 102 -5.07 15.31 11.00
C LYS A 102 -4.93 14.45 9.75
N VAL A 103 -3.69 14.10 9.44
CA VAL A 103 -3.34 13.15 8.38
C VAL A 103 -2.86 11.87 9.00
N GLY A 104 -3.65 10.81 8.90
CA GLY A 104 -3.28 9.49 9.42
C GLY A 104 -2.21 8.84 8.57
N VAL A 105 -1.19 8.27 9.20
CA VAL A 105 -0.14 7.48 8.57
C VAL A 105 0.00 6.12 9.26
N GLU A 106 0.68 5.16 8.63
CA GLU A 106 1.05 3.90 9.27
C GLU A 106 2.48 3.99 9.82
N PRO A 107 2.71 4.28 11.12
CA PRO A 107 4.05 4.50 11.67
C PRO A 107 4.99 3.30 11.48
N GLY A 108 4.46 2.08 11.50
CA GLY A 108 5.22 0.87 11.25
C GLY A 108 5.58 0.62 9.76
N ARG A 109 5.14 1.49 8.85
CA ARG A 109 5.33 1.37 7.40
C ARG A 109 5.93 2.61 6.76
N LEU A 110 5.44 3.79 7.13
CA LEU A 110 5.93 5.05 6.59
C LEU A 110 7.37 5.28 7.06
N ARG A 111 8.29 5.36 6.10
CA ARG A 111 9.71 5.63 6.41
C ARG A 111 9.92 7.11 6.72
N LEU A 112 10.99 7.41 7.39
CA LEU A 112 11.43 8.78 7.62
C LEU A 112 11.60 9.58 6.31
N LEU A 113 11.96 8.89 5.22
CA LEU A 113 12.08 9.49 3.89
C LEU A 113 10.76 10.14 3.44
N GLU A 114 9.68 9.35 3.37
CA GLU A 114 8.35 9.84 2.96
C GLU A 114 7.82 10.85 3.97
N TYR A 115 7.98 10.57 5.26
CA TYR A 115 7.54 11.47 6.32
C TYR A 115 8.16 12.87 6.19
N ASN A 116 9.47 12.97 5.92
CA ASN A 116 10.14 14.25 5.76
C ASN A 116 9.58 15.05 4.57
N TYR A 117 9.33 14.40 3.42
CA TYR A 117 8.71 15.07 2.28
C TYR A 117 7.28 15.50 2.57
N LEU A 118 6.46 14.63 3.16
CA LEU A 118 5.09 14.94 3.55
C LEU A 118 5.06 16.10 4.57
N ARG A 119 5.92 16.06 5.57
CA ARG A 119 5.99 17.08 6.63
C ARG A 119 6.44 18.44 6.08
N ALA A 120 7.44 18.45 5.19
CA ALA A 120 7.93 19.68 4.56
C ALA A 120 6.87 20.31 3.63
N ALA A 121 6.05 19.49 2.95
CA ALA A 121 5.03 19.93 2.02
C ALA A 121 3.69 20.23 2.70
N GLY A 122 3.41 19.60 3.86
CA GLY A 122 2.09 19.61 4.49
C GLY A 122 1.75 20.85 5.32
N GLY A 123 2.65 21.84 5.44
CA GLY A 123 2.37 23.06 6.21
C GLY A 123 1.94 22.75 7.66
N ASP A 124 0.73 23.21 8.04
CA ASP A 124 0.15 23.02 9.37
C ASP A 124 -0.62 21.69 9.55
N MET A 125 -0.48 20.74 8.61
CA MET A 125 -1.06 19.41 8.78
C MET A 125 -0.43 18.67 9.96
N ASP A 126 -1.27 18.03 10.78
CA ASP A 126 -0.84 17.19 11.90
C ASP A 126 -0.76 15.72 11.45
N PHE A 127 0.45 15.21 11.24
CA PHE A 127 0.66 13.81 10.91
C PHE A 127 0.61 12.95 12.17
N THR A 128 -0.38 12.06 12.22
CA THR A 128 -0.70 11.27 13.41
C THR A 128 -0.80 9.77 13.07
N ASP A 129 -0.80 8.93 14.10
CA ASP A 129 -0.98 7.49 13.94
C ASP A 129 -2.38 7.15 13.39
N GLY A 130 -2.42 6.64 12.17
CA GLY A 130 -3.61 6.13 11.47
C GLY A 130 -3.75 4.60 11.49
N SER A 131 -2.88 3.88 12.21
CA SER A 131 -2.87 2.39 12.22
C SER A 131 -4.22 1.79 12.57
N GLY A 132 -5.00 2.44 13.44
CA GLY A 132 -6.35 2.00 13.80
C GLY A 132 -7.31 1.95 12.61
N VAL A 133 -7.23 2.93 11.70
CA VAL A 133 -8.04 2.98 10.48
C VAL A 133 -7.71 1.81 9.56
N PHE A 134 -6.42 1.57 9.29
CA PHE A 134 -5.98 0.48 8.42
C PHE A 134 -6.23 -0.90 9.03
N THR A 135 -6.10 -1.03 10.35
CA THR A 135 -6.46 -2.25 11.08
C THR A 135 -7.95 -2.55 10.94
N ALA A 136 -8.82 -1.57 11.23
CA ALA A 136 -10.26 -1.74 11.10
C ALA A 136 -10.68 -2.06 9.65
N LEU A 137 -10.01 -1.44 8.66
CA LEU A 137 -10.27 -1.66 7.25
C LEU A 137 -9.96 -3.11 6.82
N ARG A 138 -8.88 -3.72 7.31
CA ARG A 138 -8.31 -4.98 6.83
C ARG A 138 -8.59 -6.19 7.73
N SER A 139 -8.99 -5.97 9.01
CA SER A 139 -9.22 -7.08 9.95
C SER A 139 -10.47 -7.88 9.62
N ILE A 140 -11.54 -7.23 9.14
CA ILE A 140 -12.79 -7.90 8.78
C ILE A 140 -12.80 -8.14 7.27
N LYS A 141 -12.69 -9.43 6.88
CA LYS A 141 -12.62 -9.87 5.49
C LYS A 141 -14.03 -10.01 4.91
N ASP A 142 -14.22 -9.62 3.67
CA ASP A 142 -15.43 -9.92 2.92
C ASP A 142 -15.43 -11.36 2.37
N ALA A 143 -16.55 -11.79 1.80
CA ALA A 143 -16.72 -13.16 1.29
C ALA A 143 -15.68 -13.49 0.18
N GLN A 144 -15.34 -12.51 -0.67
CA GLN A 144 -14.37 -12.70 -1.74
C GLN A 144 -12.95 -12.79 -1.18
N GLU A 145 -12.59 -11.98 -0.21
CA GLU A 145 -11.30 -12.05 0.49
C GLU A 145 -11.13 -13.40 1.21
N ILE A 146 -12.21 -13.90 1.84
CA ILE A 146 -12.20 -15.23 2.47
C ILE A 146 -11.97 -16.32 1.42
N ALA A 147 -12.65 -16.25 0.27
CA ALA A 147 -12.47 -17.23 -0.81
C ALA A 147 -11.02 -17.24 -1.35
N LEU A 148 -10.42 -16.06 -1.55
CA LEU A 148 -9.03 -15.93 -1.97
C LEU A 148 -8.04 -16.45 -0.93
N LEU A 149 -8.29 -16.18 0.36
CA LEU A 149 -7.46 -16.72 1.45
C LEU A 149 -7.54 -18.25 1.51
N ARG A 150 -8.74 -18.84 1.39
CA ARG A 150 -8.90 -20.30 1.34
C ARG A 150 -8.12 -20.89 0.17
N ARG A 151 -8.24 -20.29 -1.02
CA ARG A 151 -7.50 -20.75 -2.20
C ARG A 151 -5.98 -20.67 -1.99
N ALA A 152 -5.47 -19.61 -1.36
CA ALA A 152 -4.05 -19.49 -1.04
C ALA A 152 -3.59 -20.58 -0.04
N VAL A 153 -4.41 -20.91 0.95
CA VAL A 153 -4.13 -22.01 1.89
C VAL A 153 -4.11 -23.36 1.16
N GLU A 154 -5.11 -23.66 0.33
CA GLU A 154 -5.15 -24.89 -0.47
C GLU A 154 -3.90 -25.07 -1.34
N ILE A 155 -3.43 -24.01 -2.01
CA ILE A 155 -2.21 -24.03 -2.82
C ILE A 155 -1.00 -24.35 -1.92
N ALA A 156 -0.87 -23.67 -0.77
CA ALA A 156 0.25 -23.85 0.14
C ALA A 156 0.28 -25.28 0.73
N GLU A 157 -0.86 -25.80 1.14
CA GLU A 157 -1.00 -27.17 1.69
C GLU A 157 -0.67 -28.22 0.63
N THR A 158 -1.24 -28.10 -0.58
CA THR A 158 -0.95 -29.00 -1.71
C THR A 158 0.54 -29.01 -2.07
N ALA A 159 1.17 -27.84 -2.13
CA ALA A 159 2.60 -27.73 -2.41
C ALA A 159 3.45 -28.37 -1.30
N LEU A 160 3.08 -28.16 -0.03
CA LEU A 160 3.77 -28.77 1.09
C LEU A 160 3.64 -30.29 1.07
N GLU A 161 2.42 -30.83 0.90
CA GLU A 161 2.19 -32.28 0.81
C GLU A 161 2.98 -32.92 -0.32
N ALA A 162 3.04 -32.27 -1.50
CA ALA A 162 3.84 -32.75 -2.62
C ALA A 162 5.36 -32.71 -2.35
N THR A 163 5.81 -31.85 -1.46
CA THR A 163 7.23 -31.69 -1.08
C THR A 163 7.67 -32.70 -0.01
N LEU A 164 6.75 -33.15 0.88
CA LEU A 164 7.09 -34.05 2.00
C LEU A 164 7.89 -35.31 1.62
N PRO A 165 7.64 -35.99 0.47
CA PRO A 165 8.43 -37.13 0.04
C PRO A 165 9.92 -36.86 -0.18
N MET A 166 10.29 -35.59 -0.38
CA MET A 166 11.70 -35.15 -0.51
C MET A 166 12.43 -35.10 0.84
N VAL A 167 11.70 -35.02 1.94
CA VAL A 167 12.29 -34.94 3.29
C VAL A 167 12.82 -36.28 3.73
N ARG A 168 14.09 -36.56 3.39
CA ARG A 168 14.78 -37.84 3.70
C ARG A 168 16.27 -37.62 3.97
N ILE A 169 16.90 -38.58 4.60
CA ILE A 169 18.33 -38.54 4.90
C ILE A 169 19.13 -38.34 3.61
N GLY A 170 20.06 -37.38 3.63
CA GLY A 170 20.95 -37.06 2.51
C GLY A 170 20.45 -35.96 1.60
N VAL A 171 19.21 -35.45 1.76
CA VAL A 171 18.69 -34.29 1.05
C VAL A 171 18.96 -33.03 1.86
N SER A 172 19.49 -32.01 1.24
CA SER A 172 19.77 -30.72 1.88
C SER A 172 18.50 -29.84 2.01
N GLU A 173 18.51 -28.91 2.95
CA GLU A 173 17.45 -27.91 3.13
C GLU A 173 17.20 -27.11 1.84
N THR A 174 18.26 -26.76 1.09
CA THR A 174 18.17 -26.03 -0.18
C THR A 174 17.42 -26.82 -1.24
N GLU A 175 17.63 -28.13 -1.33
CA GLU A 175 16.91 -29.01 -2.27
C GLU A 175 15.42 -29.10 -1.89
N ILE A 176 15.11 -29.25 -0.60
CA ILE A 176 13.71 -29.26 -0.12
C ILE A 176 13.04 -27.92 -0.39
N ALA A 177 13.71 -26.79 -0.10
CA ALA A 177 13.18 -25.45 -0.39
C ALA A 177 12.97 -25.22 -1.89
N GLY A 178 13.88 -25.70 -2.74
CA GLY A 178 13.74 -25.65 -4.19
C GLY A 178 12.52 -26.43 -4.69
N GLU A 179 12.31 -27.65 -4.19
CA GLU A 179 11.12 -28.43 -4.54
C GLU A 179 9.83 -27.75 -4.09
N LEU A 180 9.76 -27.26 -2.85
CA LEU A 180 8.59 -26.51 -2.37
C LEU A 180 8.27 -25.31 -3.26
N PHE A 181 9.28 -24.55 -3.67
CA PHE A 181 9.10 -23.43 -4.57
C PHE A 181 8.54 -23.86 -5.94
N LEU A 182 9.03 -24.97 -6.50
CA LEU A 182 8.50 -25.54 -7.75
C LEU A 182 7.05 -25.99 -7.61
N GLN A 183 6.69 -26.60 -6.49
CA GLN A 183 5.30 -27.03 -6.24
C GLN A 183 4.35 -25.85 -6.06
N LEU A 184 4.79 -24.73 -5.49
CA LEU A 184 3.99 -23.49 -5.36
C LEU A 184 3.70 -22.81 -6.70
N ILE A 185 4.52 -23.05 -7.73
CA ILE A 185 4.36 -22.46 -9.07
C ILE A 185 3.48 -23.33 -9.98
N ARG A 186 3.37 -24.62 -9.71
CA ARG A 186 2.55 -25.57 -10.48
C ARG A 186 1.06 -25.41 -10.21
#